data_c60ff373b0d69b61e27a3f7155ac709a
#
_entry.id   c60ff373b0d69b61e27a3f7155ac709a
#
_cell.length_a   1.000
_cell.length_b   1.000
_cell.length_c   1.000
_cell.angle_alpha   90.00
_cell.angle_beta   90.00
_cell.angle_gamma   90.00
#
_symmetry.space_group_name_H-M   'P 1'
#
loop_
_entity.id
_entity.type
_entity.pdbx_description
1 polymer ?
#
loop_
_entity_poly.entity_id
_entity_poly.type
_entity_poly.pdbx_seq_one_letter_code
_entity_poly.pdbx_strand_id
1 'polypeptide(L)'
;MTPSALADQENDTMKDMSHLPTFDDVIAAHDRIRPHIHRTPVLTSTYLNELTGAELFFKCENFQKAGAFKVRGASNAVFGLSDAEAAKGVATHSSGNHALSLSYAAGRRGIPCHVVMPRTAPQAKKDAVRGYGGVITECEPSTSSREAVFAEVHAATGADFVHPYNDPRVIAGQGTCSLELTEQVEGLDSAIAPIGGGGMISGCCLTLSHIAPQMDIFAAEPEQADDAYRSFKAGHIIADDAPVTVADGLKVPLKENTWHFVSNHVTDILTASEQEIIDAMKLIWARMKIVMEPSSAVSLATILKNPDVFRGRRVGVIITGGNVDLARLPWMQ
;
A
#
# COMPACT_ATOMS: atom_id res chain seq x y z
N MET A 1 10.98 -24.83 -27.17
CA MET A 1 10.30 -25.07 -25.88
C MET A 1 8.88 -24.57 -26.04
N THR A 2 7.90 -25.36 -25.66
CA THR A 2 6.48 -25.01 -25.79
C THR A 2 6.07 -24.01 -24.71
N PRO A 3 5.06 -23.13 -24.94
CA PRO A 3 4.58 -22.17 -23.95
C PRO A 3 4.16 -22.78 -22.60
N SER A 4 3.79 -24.07 -22.59
CA SER A 4 3.44 -24.82 -21.38
C SER A 4 4.65 -25.11 -20.46
N ALA A 5 5.84 -25.27 -21.03
CA ALA A 5 7.05 -25.53 -20.23
C ALA A 5 7.61 -24.29 -19.54
N LEU A 6 7.23 -23.08 -20.01
CA LEU A 6 7.56 -21.82 -19.34
C LEU A 6 6.61 -21.54 -18.16
N ALA A 7 5.33 -21.88 -18.31
CA ALA A 7 4.35 -21.72 -17.23
C ALA A 7 4.61 -22.68 -16.04
N ASP A 8 5.13 -23.90 -16.32
CA ASP A 8 5.46 -24.87 -15.27
C ASP A 8 6.80 -24.53 -14.54
N GLN A 9 7.71 -23.77 -15.19
CA GLN A 9 8.93 -23.30 -14.55
C GLN A 9 8.72 -22.03 -13.71
N GLU A 10 7.69 -21.22 -13.99
CA GLU A 10 7.30 -20.09 -13.14
C GLU A 10 6.74 -20.51 -11.78
N ASN A 11 6.19 -21.73 -11.69
CA ASN A 11 5.59 -22.26 -10.46
C ASN A 11 6.61 -22.82 -9.45
N ASP A 12 7.85 -23.10 -9.86
CA ASP A 12 8.83 -23.79 -8.99
C ASP A 12 9.87 -22.85 -8.34
N THR A 13 9.85 -21.55 -8.64
CA THR A 13 10.82 -20.56 -8.13
C THR A 13 10.22 -19.41 -7.34
N MET A 14 8.90 -19.23 -7.36
CA MET A 14 8.24 -18.33 -6.42
C MET A 14 7.94 -19.07 -5.13
N LYS A 15 8.46 -18.59 -3.99
CA LYS A 15 8.01 -19.02 -2.67
C LYS A 15 6.50 -19.15 -2.69
N ASP A 16 5.97 -20.24 -2.19
CA ASP A 16 4.53 -20.46 -2.06
C ASP A 16 3.88 -19.27 -1.35
N MET A 17 3.27 -18.38 -2.12
CA MET A 17 2.57 -17.19 -1.61
C MET A 17 1.12 -17.51 -1.23
N SER A 18 0.71 -18.79 -1.31
CA SER A 18 -0.65 -19.24 -0.97
C SER A 18 -0.92 -19.30 0.53
N HIS A 19 0.11 -19.21 1.38
CA HIS A 19 -0.08 -19.17 2.83
C HIS A 19 -0.48 -17.77 3.28
N LEU A 20 -1.75 -17.61 3.69
CA LEU A 20 -2.26 -16.36 4.22
C LEU A 20 -1.61 -16.02 5.57
N PRO A 21 -1.21 -14.76 5.79
CA PRO A 21 -0.65 -14.34 7.07
C PRO A 21 -1.71 -14.35 8.17
N THR A 22 -1.26 -14.61 9.39
CA THR A 22 -2.05 -14.61 10.63
C THR A 22 -1.79 -13.35 11.46
N PHE A 23 -2.58 -13.13 12.50
CA PHE A 23 -2.33 -12.03 13.43
C PHE A 23 -0.98 -12.19 14.16
N ASP A 24 -0.56 -13.41 14.46
CA ASP A 24 0.76 -13.67 15.06
C ASP A 24 1.90 -13.23 14.13
N ASP A 25 1.70 -13.32 12.80
CA ASP A 25 2.65 -12.78 11.83
C ASP A 25 2.72 -11.25 11.88
N VAL A 26 1.61 -10.56 12.18
CA VAL A 26 1.61 -9.10 12.40
C VAL A 26 2.41 -8.74 13.65
N ILE A 27 2.23 -9.47 14.74
CA ILE A 27 3.00 -9.25 15.98
C ILE A 27 4.49 -9.49 15.74
N ALA A 28 4.84 -10.61 15.10
CA ALA A 28 6.22 -10.92 14.74
C ALA A 28 6.82 -9.85 13.77
N ALA A 29 6.02 -9.35 12.82
CA ALA A 29 6.41 -8.25 11.95
C ALA A 29 6.66 -6.97 12.74
N HIS A 30 5.76 -6.61 13.67
CA HIS A 30 5.89 -5.42 14.51
C HIS A 30 7.21 -5.42 15.29
N ASP A 31 7.52 -6.50 15.96
CA ASP A 31 8.78 -6.64 16.73
C ASP A 31 10.01 -6.55 15.81
N ARG A 32 9.94 -7.19 14.64
CA ARG A 32 11.03 -7.22 13.66
C ARG A 32 11.33 -5.83 13.07
N ILE A 33 10.28 -5.07 12.68
CA ILE A 33 10.47 -3.82 11.95
C ILE A 33 10.60 -2.59 12.85
N ARG A 34 10.12 -2.63 14.09
CA ARG A 34 10.15 -1.50 15.04
C ARG A 34 11.49 -0.76 15.13
N PRO A 35 12.68 -1.42 15.09
CA PRO A 35 13.96 -0.72 15.10
C PRO A 35 14.29 0.02 13.79
N HIS A 36 13.58 -0.24 12.72
CA HIS A 36 13.92 0.20 11.35
C HIS A 36 12.96 1.24 10.77
N ILE A 37 11.80 1.43 11.41
CA ILE A 37 10.72 2.31 10.94
C ILE A 37 10.37 3.37 11.99
N HIS A 38 9.52 4.32 11.64
CA HIS A 38 8.92 5.24 12.59
C HIS A 38 7.61 4.67 13.17
N ARG A 39 7.38 4.85 14.47
CA ARG A 39 6.03 4.81 15.02
C ARG A 39 5.39 6.16 14.66
N THR A 40 4.59 6.18 13.60
CA THR A 40 4.02 7.41 13.06
C THR A 40 2.97 8.01 14.01
N PRO A 41 2.81 9.34 14.04
CA PRO A 41 1.81 9.97 14.89
C PRO A 41 0.39 9.74 14.40
N VAL A 42 -0.56 9.84 15.34
CA VAL A 42 -1.97 10.04 15.03
C VAL A 42 -2.29 11.52 15.27
N LEU A 43 -2.84 12.18 14.25
CA LEU A 43 -3.24 13.58 14.30
C LEU A 43 -4.76 13.70 14.24
N THR A 44 -5.29 14.81 14.77
CA THR A 44 -6.72 15.17 14.69
C THR A 44 -6.88 16.58 14.14
N SER A 45 -8.10 16.93 13.72
CA SER A 45 -8.42 18.26 13.23
C SER A 45 -9.84 18.64 13.67
N THR A 46 -9.96 19.62 14.56
CA THR A 46 -11.27 20.13 15.00
C THR A 46 -12.12 20.55 13.82
N TYR A 47 -11.53 21.27 12.85
CA TYR A 47 -12.25 21.69 11.65
C TYR A 47 -12.81 20.52 10.84
N LEU A 48 -12.04 19.45 10.63
CA LEU A 48 -12.50 18.29 9.87
C LEU A 48 -13.53 17.48 10.65
N ASN A 49 -13.39 17.42 11.97
CA ASN A 49 -14.38 16.78 12.83
C ASN A 49 -15.74 17.51 12.77
N GLU A 50 -15.74 18.84 12.88
CA GLU A 50 -16.95 19.67 12.75
C GLU A 50 -17.58 19.53 11.34
N LEU A 51 -16.75 19.51 10.30
CA LEU A 51 -17.22 19.40 8.90
C LEU A 51 -17.88 18.05 8.62
N THR A 52 -17.35 16.96 9.17
CA THR A 52 -17.84 15.59 8.93
C THR A 52 -18.89 15.14 9.95
N GLY A 53 -18.91 15.78 11.13
CA GLY A 53 -19.68 15.32 12.28
C GLY A 53 -19.16 14.04 12.91
N ALA A 54 -17.90 13.66 12.64
CA ALA A 54 -17.21 12.49 13.15
C ALA A 54 -15.94 12.90 13.92
N GLU A 55 -15.41 12.03 14.76
CA GLU A 55 -14.08 12.19 15.36
C GLU A 55 -13.05 11.46 14.50
N LEU A 56 -12.25 12.20 13.74
CA LEU A 56 -11.26 11.64 12.79
C LEU A 56 -9.87 11.57 13.42
N PHE A 57 -9.25 10.38 13.37
CA PHE A 57 -7.92 10.08 13.87
C PHE A 57 -7.02 9.66 12.71
N PHE A 58 -6.18 10.57 12.25
CA PHE A 58 -5.34 10.38 11.08
C PHE A 58 -4.04 9.69 11.45
N LYS A 59 -3.89 8.40 11.11
CA LYS A 59 -2.62 7.67 11.21
C LYS A 59 -1.71 8.08 10.06
N CYS A 60 -0.67 8.85 10.36
CA CYS A 60 0.10 9.62 9.38
C CYS A 60 1.30 8.86 8.82
N GLU A 61 1.07 7.88 7.92
CA GLU A 61 2.15 7.16 7.25
C GLU A 61 2.90 8.00 6.19
N ASN A 62 2.45 9.22 5.89
CA ASN A 62 3.23 10.21 5.16
C ASN A 62 4.51 10.66 5.90
N PHE A 63 4.56 10.49 7.22
CA PHE A 63 5.77 10.72 8.04
C PHE A 63 6.64 9.46 8.20
N GLN A 64 6.28 8.36 7.57
CA GLN A 64 7.04 7.14 7.62
C GLN A 64 8.35 7.25 6.84
N LYS A 65 9.34 6.40 7.12
CA LYS A 65 10.54 6.24 6.28
C LYS A 65 10.14 6.01 4.82
N ALA A 66 10.93 6.48 3.89
CA ALA A 66 10.60 6.50 2.46
C ALA A 66 9.27 7.20 2.11
N GLY A 67 8.68 7.96 3.03
CA GLY A 67 7.50 8.81 2.84
C GLY A 67 6.18 8.06 2.66
N ALA A 68 6.09 6.76 2.96
CA ALA A 68 4.87 5.98 2.80
C ALA A 68 4.85 4.69 3.63
N PHE A 69 3.66 4.17 3.90
CA PHE A 69 3.40 2.93 4.64
C PHE A 69 4.13 1.70 4.10
N LYS A 70 4.45 1.71 2.80
CA LYS A 70 5.05 0.55 2.10
C LYS A 70 6.32 0.05 2.77
N VAL A 71 7.03 0.90 3.49
CA VAL A 71 8.25 0.51 4.20
C VAL A 71 7.98 -0.53 5.30
N ARG A 72 6.79 -0.59 5.86
CA ARG A 72 6.41 -1.58 6.87
C ARG A 72 6.51 -3.00 6.29
N GLY A 73 5.75 -3.26 5.22
CA GLY A 73 5.78 -4.55 4.53
C GLY A 73 7.12 -4.87 3.88
N ALA A 74 7.76 -3.88 3.24
CA ALA A 74 9.08 -4.04 2.65
C ALA A 74 10.13 -4.41 3.70
N SER A 75 10.14 -3.73 4.86
CA SER A 75 11.03 -4.05 5.97
C SER A 75 10.75 -5.44 6.54
N ASN A 76 9.48 -5.82 6.70
CA ASN A 76 9.13 -7.15 7.20
C ASN A 76 9.64 -8.25 6.27
N ALA A 77 9.43 -8.10 4.95
CA ALA A 77 9.95 -9.03 3.96
C ALA A 77 11.48 -9.11 3.99
N VAL A 78 12.16 -7.95 3.98
CA VAL A 78 13.62 -7.87 3.95
C VAL A 78 14.27 -8.41 5.21
N PHE A 79 13.83 -7.97 6.40
CA PHE A 79 14.44 -8.39 7.68
C PHE A 79 14.00 -9.78 8.12
N GLY A 80 13.00 -10.39 7.48
CA GLY A 80 12.58 -11.77 7.67
C GLY A 80 13.37 -12.81 6.88
N LEU A 81 14.23 -12.39 5.93
CA LEU A 81 15.06 -13.32 5.15
C LEU A 81 16.13 -13.98 6.03
N SER A 82 16.45 -15.24 5.76
CA SER A 82 17.68 -15.88 6.25
C SER A 82 18.92 -15.21 5.65
N ASP A 83 20.09 -15.43 6.21
CA ASP A 83 21.35 -14.86 5.67
C ASP A 83 21.65 -15.38 4.26
N ALA A 84 21.30 -16.64 3.97
CA ALA A 84 21.50 -17.23 2.65
C ALA A 84 20.57 -16.61 1.58
N GLU A 85 19.32 -16.28 1.93
CA GLU A 85 18.39 -15.55 1.06
C GLU A 85 18.83 -14.09 0.90
N ALA A 86 19.19 -13.43 1.99
CA ALA A 86 19.65 -12.06 2.02
C ALA A 86 20.90 -11.82 1.16
N ALA A 87 21.82 -12.80 1.11
CA ALA A 87 23.01 -12.73 0.26
C ALA A 87 22.68 -12.62 -1.25
N LYS A 88 21.53 -13.14 -1.68
CA LYS A 88 21.04 -13.01 -3.07
C LYS A 88 20.34 -11.67 -3.30
N GLY A 89 19.94 -10.99 -2.24
CA GLY A 89 19.20 -9.74 -2.28
C GLY A 89 17.70 -9.91 -2.52
N VAL A 90 17.04 -8.79 -2.81
CA VAL A 90 15.61 -8.73 -3.10
C VAL A 90 15.34 -8.10 -4.46
N ALA A 91 14.20 -8.43 -5.07
CA ALA A 91 13.80 -7.88 -6.35
C ALA A 91 12.31 -7.49 -6.34
N THR A 92 11.94 -6.47 -7.12
CA THR A 92 10.55 -6.10 -7.34
C THR A 92 10.36 -5.41 -8.70
N HIS A 93 9.13 -5.38 -9.18
CA HIS A 93 8.71 -4.56 -10.31
C HIS A 93 7.73 -3.48 -9.81
N SER A 94 8.22 -2.29 -9.58
CA SER A 94 7.42 -1.16 -9.11
C SER A 94 8.09 0.15 -9.45
N SER A 95 7.32 1.18 -9.78
CA SER A 95 7.82 2.54 -10.02
C SER A 95 7.41 3.55 -8.95
N GLY A 96 6.78 3.11 -7.87
CA GLY A 96 6.22 3.97 -6.82
C GLY A 96 6.78 3.69 -5.43
N ASN A 97 5.94 3.92 -4.43
CA ASN A 97 6.28 3.81 -3.01
C ASN A 97 6.88 2.47 -2.59
N HIS A 98 6.50 1.36 -3.27
CA HIS A 98 7.06 0.04 -2.94
C HIS A 98 8.52 -0.08 -3.37
N ALA A 99 8.88 0.40 -4.55
CA ALA A 99 10.28 0.40 -5.02
C ALA A 99 11.19 1.20 -4.07
N LEU A 100 10.75 2.40 -3.66
CA LEU A 100 11.47 3.21 -2.69
C LEU A 100 11.64 2.48 -1.36
N SER A 101 10.56 1.91 -0.85
CA SER A 101 10.52 1.26 0.45
C SER A 101 11.37 0.00 0.49
N LEU A 102 11.36 -0.79 -0.59
CA LEU A 102 12.17 -2.01 -0.69
C LEU A 102 13.66 -1.65 -0.79
N SER A 103 14.01 -0.65 -1.60
CA SER A 103 15.39 -0.16 -1.71
C SER A 103 15.90 0.40 -0.37
N TYR A 104 15.06 1.16 0.35
CA TYR A 104 15.38 1.62 1.69
C TYR A 104 15.65 0.46 2.66
N ALA A 105 14.74 -0.52 2.73
CA ALA A 105 14.88 -1.65 3.65
C ALA A 105 16.11 -2.51 3.33
N ALA A 106 16.34 -2.81 2.05
CA ALA A 106 17.50 -3.55 1.58
C ALA A 106 18.82 -2.82 1.89
N GLY A 107 18.88 -1.50 1.61
CA GLY A 107 20.03 -0.66 1.96
C GLY A 107 20.30 -0.64 3.46
N ARG A 108 19.27 -0.62 4.31
CA ARG A 108 19.41 -0.72 5.78
C ARG A 108 19.93 -2.06 6.25
N ARG A 109 19.62 -3.15 5.54
CA ARG A 109 20.16 -4.49 5.81
C ARG A 109 21.53 -4.73 5.15
N GLY A 110 21.94 -3.87 4.21
CA GLY A 110 23.20 -4.02 3.46
C GLY A 110 23.15 -5.12 2.41
N ILE A 111 21.99 -5.37 1.78
CA ILE A 111 21.80 -6.39 0.76
C ILE A 111 21.44 -5.79 -0.60
N PRO A 112 21.69 -6.51 -1.72
CA PRO A 112 21.30 -6.04 -3.06
C PRO A 112 19.78 -5.84 -3.18
N CYS A 113 19.37 -4.81 -3.94
CA CYS A 113 17.97 -4.57 -4.29
C CYS A 113 17.85 -4.30 -5.79
N HIS A 114 17.12 -5.13 -6.51
CA HIS A 114 16.88 -5.02 -7.94
C HIS A 114 15.45 -4.54 -8.20
N VAL A 115 15.33 -3.44 -8.96
CA VAL A 115 14.03 -2.80 -9.22
C VAL A 115 13.81 -2.67 -10.72
N VAL A 116 12.77 -3.34 -11.23
CA VAL A 116 12.35 -3.17 -12.62
C VAL A 116 11.36 -2.02 -12.71
N MET A 117 11.70 -1.00 -13.49
CA MET A 117 10.90 0.22 -13.66
C MET A 117 10.70 0.54 -15.16
N PRO A 118 9.50 1.03 -15.55
CA PRO A 118 9.31 1.51 -16.91
C PRO A 118 10.23 2.71 -17.19
N ARG A 119 10.77 2.78 -18.43
CA ARG A 119 11.64 3.89 -18.86
C ARG A 119 10.98 5.27 -18.71
N THR A 120 9.63 5.30 -18.79
CA THR A 120 8.81 6.50 -18.62
C THR A 120 8.59 6.91 -17.16
N ALA A 121 9.07 6.12 -16.18
CA ALA A 121 8.96 6.50 -14.77
C ALA A 121 9.64 7.85 -14.51
N PRO A 122 9.04 8.73 -13.68
CA PRO A 122 9.61 10.04 -13.36
C PRO A 122 11.04 9.95 -12.84
N GLN A 123 11.92 10.85 -13.33
CA GLN A 123 13.34 10.84 -12.95
C GLN A 123 13.53 10.95 -11.43
N ALA A 124 12.74 11.76 -10.76
CA ALA A 124 12.78 11.91 -9.30
C ALA A 124 12.54 10.58 -8.56
N LYS A 125 11.63 9.73 -9.07
CA LYS A 125 11.39 8.39 -8.49
C LYS A 125 12.57 7.45 -8.72
N LYS A 126 13.20 7.51 -9.91
CA LYS A 126 14.42 6.74 -10.22
C LYS A 126 15.59 7.16 -9.33
N ASP A 127 15.78 8.47 -9.16
CA ASP A 127 16.86 9.02 -8.34
C ASP A 127 16.68 8.66 -6.85
N ALA A 128 15.44 8.66 -6.36
CA ALA A 128 15.14 8.24 -5.00
C ALA A 128 15.45 6.74 -4.77
N VAL A 129 15.10 5.86 -5.72
CA VAL A 129 15.46 4.42 -5.66
C VAL A 129 16.99 4.24 -5.63
N ARG A 130 17.72 4.94 -6.52
CA ARG A 130 19.20 4.90 -6.54
C ARG A 130 19.80 5.47 -5.26
N GLY A 131 19.21 6.53 -4.71
CA GLY A 131 19.63 7.16 -3.46
C GLY A 131 19.57 6.22 -2.26
N TYR A 132 18.70 5.21 -2.29
CA TYR A 132 18.63 4.13 -1.31
C TYR A 132 19.45 2.89 -1.68
N GLY A 133 20.22 2.93 -2.77
CA GLY A 133 21.09 1.83 -3.20
C GLY A 133 20.39 0.81 -4.12
N GLY A 134 19.18 1.07 -4.58
CA GLY A 134 18.48 0.20 -5.52
C GLY A 134 19.09 0.24 -6.92
N VAL A 135 19.27 -0.92 -7.54
CA VAL A 135 19.74 -1.10 -8.91
C VAL A 135 18.53 -1.17 -9.84
N ILE A 136 18.41 -0.20 -10.75
CA ILE A 136 17.27 -0.11 -11.66
C ILE A 136 17.59 -0.80 -12.98
N THR A 137 16.72 -1.72 -13.41
CA THR A 137 16.64 -2.25 -14.77
C THR A 137 15.40 -1.66 -15.44
N GLU A 138 15.58 -0.97 -16.57
CA GLU A 138 14.48 -0.32 -17.28
C GLU A 138 13.75 -1.29 -18.20
N CYS A 139 12.42 -1.13 -18.31
CA CYS A 139 11.56 -1.87 -19.23
C CYS A 139 10.66 -0.94 -20.05
N GLU A 140 9.98 -1.45 -21.06
CA GLU A 140 8.93 -0.71 -21.77
C GLU A 140 7.72 -0.48 -20.83
N PRO A 141 6.91 0.57 -21.06
CA PRO A 141 5.76 0.90 -20.22
C PRO A 141 4.54 -0.02 -20.49
N SER A 142 4.76 -1.35 -20.45
CA SER A 142 3.71 -2.37 -20.57
C SER A 142 3.86 -3.42 -19.48
N THR A 143 2.78 -4.07 -19.10
CA THR A 143 2.79 -5.15 -18.11
C THR A 143 3.64 -6.32 -18.57
N SER A 144 3.47 -6.75 -19.82
CA SER A 144 4.22 -7.87 -20.40
C SER A 144 5.74 -7.62 -20.43
N SER A 145 6.18 -6.42 -20.82
CA SER A 145 7.61 -6.08 -20.80
C SER A 145 8.16 -6.04 -19.38
N ARG A 146 7.38 -5.50 -18.43
CA ARG A 146 7.79 -5.43 -17.03
C ARG A 146 7.99 -6.82 -16.43
N GLU A 147 7.07 -7.75 -16.72
CA GLU A 147 7.15 -9.15 -16.25
C GLU A 147 8.31 -9.90 -16.92
N ALA A 148 8.49 -9.74 -18.23
CA ALA A 148 9.60 -10.38 -18.95
C ALA A 148 10.97 -9.91 -18.42
N VAL A 149 11.19 -8.59 -18.29
CA VAL A 149 12.44 -8.04 -17.75
C VAL A 149 12.64 -8.45 -16.29
N PHE A 150 11.55 -8.50 -15.51
CA PHE A 150 11.64 -8.98 -14.13
C PHE A 150 12.09 -10.46 -14.07
N ALA A 151 11.53 -11.32 -14.91
CA ALA A 151 11.93 -12.73 -14.99
C ALA A 151 13.42 -12.90 -15.33
N GLU A 152 13.94 -12.08 -16.27
CA GLU A 152 15.39 -12.06 -16.60
C GLU A 152 16.25 -11.65 -15.40
N VAL A 153 15.88 -10.58 -14.70
CA VAL A 153 16.59 -10.09 -13.50
C VAL A 153 16.55 -11.15 -12.40
N HIS A 154 15.39 -11.74 -12.14
CA HIS A 154 15.23 -12.78 -11.14
C HIS A 154 16.06 -14.03 -11.46
N ALA A 155 16.05 -14.52 -12.71
CA ALA A 155 16.85 -15.66 -13.14
C ALA A 155 18.36 -15.39 -13.01
N ALA A 156 18.81 -14.17 -13.30
CA ALA A 156 20.23 -13.80 -13.24
C ALA A 156 20.75 -13.63 -11.80
N THR A 157 19.89 -13.20 -10.86
CA THR A 157 20.30 -12.83 -9.50
C THR A 157 19.90 -13.86 -8.45
N GLY A 158 18.80 -14.58 -8.67
CA GLY A 158 18.16 -15.43 -7.66
C GLY A 158 17.63 -14.62 -6.47
N ALA A 159 17.47 -13.29 -6.63
CA ALA A 159 16.96 -12.39 -5.58
C ALA A 159 15.52 -12.72 -5.20
N ASP A 160 15.19 -12.63 -3.91
CA ASP A 160 13.85 -12.91 -3.40
C ASP A 160 12.84 -11.89 -3.95
N PHE A 161 11.76 -12.37 -4.60
CA PHE A 161 10.72 -11.51 -5.11
C PHE A 161 9.83 -11.00 -3.98
N VAL A 162 9.75 -9.67 -3.83
CA VAL A 162 8.85 -9.02 -2.88
C VAL A 162 7.72 -8.34 -3.66
N HIS A 163 6.56 -9.01 -3.72
CA HIS A 163 5.39 -8.47 -4.42
C HIS A 163 4.84 -7.23 -3.70
N PRO A 164 4.47 -6.16 -4.41
CA PRO A 164 4.08 -4.87 -3.81
C PRO A 164 2.91 -4.89 -2.83
N TYR A 165 2.05 -5.91 -2.85
CA TYR A 165 0.84 -5.99 -2.02
C TYR A 165 0.29 -7.41 -1.79
N ASN A 166 0.59 -8.41 -2.66
CA ASN A 166 0.02 -9.77 -2.54
C ASN A 166 0.92 -10.74 -1.77
N ASP A 167 2.13 -10.30 -1.37
CA ASP A 167 3.07 -11.07 -0.54
C ASP A 167 2.56 -11.14 0.91
N PRO A 168 2.40 -12.34 1.50
CA PRO A 168 1.97 -12.51 2.89
C PRO A 168 2.82 -11.71 3.88
N ARG A 169 4.14 -11.65 3.67
CA ARG A 169 5.07 -10.87 4.50
C ARG A 169 4.80 -9.38 4.42
N VAL A 170 4.44 -8.90 3.23
CA VAL A 170 4.07 -7.50 3.00
C VAL A 170 2.74 -7.20 3.69
N ILE A 171 1.73 -8.04 3.54
CA ILE A 171 0.42 -7.87 4.20
C ILE A 171 0.57 -7.82 5.73
N ALA A 172 1.30 -8.77 6.33
CA ALA A 172 1.58 -8.79 7.77
C ALA A 172 2.29 -7.51 8.24
N GLY A 173 3.31 -7.07 7.49
CA GLY A 173 4.00 -5.82 7.77
C GLY A 173 3.09 -4.59 7.73
N GLN A 174 2.14 -4.52 6.77
CA GLN A 174 1.16 -3.43 6.69
C GLN A 174 0.18 -3.44 7.88
N GLY A 175 -0.17 -4.62 8.40
CA GLY A 175 -1.01 -4.77 9.59
C GLY A 175 -0.47 -4.06 10.82
N THR A 176 0.85 -3.88 10.92
CA THR A 176 1.48 -3.14 12.03
C THR A 176 1.05 -1.66 12.11
N CYS A 177 0.56 -1.08 11.01
CA CYS A 177 0.00 0.27 11.00
C CYS A 177 -1.28 0.35 11.85
N SER A 178 -2.19 -0.60 11.67
CA SER A 178 -3.45 -0.68 12.42
C SER A 178 -3.21 -1.12 13.85
N LEU A 179 -2.22 -1.98 14.11
CA LEU A 179 -1.80 -2.33 15.46
C LEU A 179 -1.37 -1.08 16.24
N GLU A 180 -0.48 -0.26 15.68
CA GLU A 180 -0.09 1.02 16.31
C GLU A 180 -1.26 1.99 16.46
N LEU A 181 -2.18 2.04 15.48
CA LEU A 181 -3.35 2.92 15.56
C LEU A 181 -4.23 2.56 16.76
N THR A 182 -4.52 1.28 16.98
CA THR A 182 -5.35 0.81 18.11
C THR A 182 -4.66 0.98 19.47
N GLU A 183 -3.33 0.93 19.52
CA GLU A 183 -2.56 1.28 20.71
C GLU A 183 -2.57 2.79 21.03
N GLN A 184 -2.71 3.65 20.00
CA GLN A 184 -2.66 5.11 20.12
C GLN A 184 -4.05 5.74 20.36
N VAL A 185 -5.11 5.05 19.92
CA VAL A 185 -6.49 5.56 20.00
C VAL A 185 -7.41 4.44 20.47
N GLU A 186 -8.00 4.63 21.65
CA GLU A 186 -9.00 3.71 22.18
C GLU A 186 -10.41 4.01 21.62
N GLY A 187 -11.25 2.99 21.55
CA GLY A 187 -12.68 3.14 21.27
C GLY A 187 -12.98 3.61 19.84
N LEU A 188 -12.20 3.18 18.84
CA LEU A 188 -12.55 3.40 17.45
C LEU A 188 -13.79 2.56 17.07
N ASP A 189 -14.75 3.20 16.40
CA ASP A 189 -15.95 2.55 15.86
C ASP A 189 -15.72 2.01 14.46
N SER A 190 -14.80 2.65 13.71
CA SER A 190 -14.47 2.25 12.34
C SER A 190 -13.06 2.68 11.96
N ALA A 191 -12.53 2.02 10.93
CA ALA A 191 -11.30 2.40 10.26
C ALA A 191 -11.51 2.47 8.75
N ILE A 192 -10.77 3.37 8.08
CA ILE A 192 -10.81 3.51 6.63
C ILE A 192 -9.40 3.65 6.05
N ALA A 193 -9.14 2.95 4.96
CA ALA A 193 -7.89 3.03 4.22
C ALA A 193 -8.14 3.03 2.71
N PRO A 194 -7.27 3.68 1.90
CA PRO A 194 -7.34 3.59 0.45
C PRO A 194 -7.08 2.16 -0.05
N ILE A 195 -7.76 1.77 -1.12
CA ILE A 195 -7.60 0.49 -1.80
C ILE A 195 -7.18 0.69 -3.25
N GLY A 196 -6.20 -0.06 -3.70
CA GLY A 196 -5.85 -0.43 -5.06
C GLY A 196 -5.59 -1.93 -5.00
N GLY A 197 -4.36 -2.42 -5.14
CA GLY A 197 -4.04 -3.85 -4.99
C GLY A 197 -4.32 -4.48 -3.61
N GLY A 198 -4.84 -3.72 -2.66
CA GLY A 198 -5.40 -4.23 -1.40
C GLY A 198 -4.40 -4.49 -0.26
N GLY A 199 -3.09 -4.29 -0.45
CA GLY A 199 -2.11 -4.68 0.59
C GLY A 199 -2.25 -3.96 1.93
N MET A 200 -2.57 -2.64 1.94
CA MET A 200 -2.81 -1.90 3.19
C MET A 200 -4.10 -2.36 3.85
N ILE A 201 -5.18 -2.35 3.11
CA ILE A 201 -6.50 -2.72 3.67
C ILE A 201 -6.51 -4.18 4.15
N SER A 202 -5.80 -5.10 3.48
CA SER A 202 -5.65 -6.48 3.94
C SER A 202 -4.92 -6.57 5.27
N GLY A 203 -3.85 -5.78 5.46
CA GLY A 203 -3.18 -5.66 6.75
C GLY A 203 -4.09 -5.07 7.82
N CYS A 204 -4.90 -4.05 7.49
CA CYS A 204 -5.92 -3.51 8.39
C CYS A 204 -6.94 -4.59 8.77
N CYS A 205 -7.51 -5.30 7.80
CA CYS A 205 -8.46 -6.38 8.02
C CYS A 205 -7.89 -7.46 8.95
N LEU A 206 -6.70 -7.95 8.63
CA LEU A 206 -6.01 -8.97 9.42
C LEU A 206 -5.85 -8.58 10.89
N THR A 207 -5.48 -7.33 11.14
CA THR A 207 -5.24 -6.81 12.50
C THR A 207 -6.54 -6.49 13.22
N LEU A 208 -7.42 -5.68 12.58
CA LEU A 208 -8.60 -5.14 13.24
C LEU A 208 -9.67 -6.19 13.47
N SER A 209 -9.86 -7.14 12.56
CA SER A 209 -10.81 -8.25 12.78
C SER A 209 -10.42 -9.13 13.96
N HIS A 210 -9.13 -9.16 14.32
CA HIS A 210 -8.66 -9.91 15.49
C HIS A 210 -8.79 -9.10 16.78
N ILE A 211 -8.36 -7.82 16.77
CA ILE A 211 -8.32 -6.97 17.99
C ILE A 211 -9.70 -6.41 18.33
N ALA A 212 -10.47 -6.02 17.33
CA ALA A 212 -11.75 -5.33 17.47
C ALA A 212 -12.77 -5.87 16.44
N PRO A 213 -13.25 -7.11 16.60
CA PRO A 213 -14.09 -7.79 15.61
C PRO A 213 -15.44 -7.09 15.34
N GLN A 214 -15.84 -6.15 16.20
CA GLN A 214 -17.04 -5.33 16.02
C GLN A 214 -16.78 -4.03 15.24
N MET A 215 -15.51 -3.70 14.93
CA MET A 215 -15.14 -2.47 14.24
C MET A 215 -15.47 -2.59 12.73
N ASP A 216 -16.16 -1.58 12.20
CA ASP A 216 -16.37 -1.50 10.75
C ASP A 216 -15.08 -1.12 10.03
N ILE A 217 -14.76 -1.85 8.97
CA ILE A 217 -13.56 -1.60 8.14
C ILE A 217 -14.01 -1.17 6.76
N PHE A 218 -13.75 0.08 6.40
CA PHE A 218 -14.08 0.64 5.10
C PHE A 218 -12.84 0.74 4.21
N ALA A 219 -13.03 0.48 2.92
CA ALA A 219 -12.04 0.81 1.91
C ALA A 219 -12.49 2.02 1.09
N ALA A 220 -11.54 2.81 0.61
CA ALA A 220 -11.79 4.02 -0.18
C ALA A 220 -11.09 3.92 -1.53
N GLU A 221 -11.83 4.11 -2.63
CA GLU A 221 -11.34 3.90 -3.99
C GLU A 221 -11.71 5.08 -4.91
N PRO A 222 -10.88 5.44 -5.93
CA PRO A 222 -11.27 6.39 -6.94
C PRO A 222 -12.35 5.82 -7.88
N GLU A 223 -13.36 6.62 -8.25
CA GLU A 223 -14.40 6.20 -9.22
C GLU A 223 -13.84 5.81 -10.60
N GLN A 224 -12.70 6.39 -11.00
CA GLN A 224 -12.06 6.07 -12.29
C GLN A 224 -11.03 4.91 -12.19
N ALA A 225 -10.98 4.24 -11.05
CA ALA A 225 -10.18 3.04 -10.81
C ALA A 225 -10.91 2.20 -9.77
N ASP A 226 -12.15 1.80 -10.05
CA ASP A 226 -13.14 1.22 -9.15
C ASP A 226 -13.21 -0.31 -9.22
N ASP A 227 -12.14 -0.94 -9.65
CA ASP A 227 -12.10 -2.39 -9.86
C ASP A 227 -12.29 -3.19 -8.56
N ALA A 228 -11.80 -2.69 -7.41
CA ALA A 228 -12.03 -3.33 -6.13
C ALA A 228 -13.50 -3.18 -5.67
N TYR A 229 -14.12 -2.01 -5.87
CA TYR A 229 -15.55 -1.80 -5.62
C TYR A 229 -16.41 -2.74 -6.47
N ARG A 230 -16.15 -2.82 -7.78
CA ARG A 230 -16.87 -3.74 -8.68
C ARG A 230 -16.65 -5.20 -8.29
N SER A 231 -15.41 -5.56 -7.91
CA SER A 231 -15.10 -6.91 -7.42
C SER A 231 -15.89 -7.25 -6.17
N PHE A 232 -15.94 -6.33 -5.20
CA PHE A 232 -16.64 -6.51 -3.94
C PHE A 232 -18.14 -6.70 -4.15
N LYS A 233 -18.77 -5.89 -5.02
CA LYS A 233 -20.19 -6.03 -5.35
C LYS A 233 -20.50 -7.31 -6.16
N ALA A 234 -19.58 -7.76 -6.99
CA ALA A 234 -19.74 -8.98 -7.82
C ALA A 234 -19.40 -10.28 -7.07
N GLY A 235 -18.65 -10.21 -5.97
CA GLY A 235 -18.19 -11.39 -5.23
C GLY A 235 -17.03 -12.15 -5.88
N HIS A 236 -16.34 -11.55 -6.85
CA HIS A 236 -15.15 -12.09 -7.50
C HIS A 236 -14.26 -10.97 -8.06
N ILE A 237 -12.98 -11.26 -8.27
CA ILE A 237 -12.03 -10.26 -8.77
C ILE A 237 -12.39 -9.83 -10.20
N ILE A 238 -12.53 -8.53 -10.40
CA ILE A 238 -12.67 -7.85 -11.69
C ILE A 238 -11.46 -6.94 -11.85
N ALA A 239 -10.67 -7.14 -12.89
CA ALA A 239 -9.52 -6.27 -13.19
C ALA A 239 -9.93 -5.11 -14.09
N ASP A 240 -9.21 -3.99 -13.98
CA ASP A 240 -9.27 -2.88 -14.91
C ASP A 240 -7.92 -2.77 -15.64
N ASP A 241 -7.97 -2.79 -16.97
CA ASP A 241 -6.76 -2.82 -17.79
C ASP A 241 -6.08 -1.43 -17.94
N ALA A 242 -6.80 -0.34 -17.68
CA ALA A 242 -6.27 1.01 -17.89
C ALA A 242 -6.93 2.08 -17.00
N PRO A 243 -6.85 1.98 -15.66
CA PRO A 243 -7.46 2.96 -14.78
C PRO A 243 -6.81 4.34 -14.91
N VAL A 244 -7.64 5.40 -14.99
CA VAL A 244 -7.20 6.79 -15.14
C VAL A 244 -7.59 7.56 -13.89
N THR A 245 -6.65 7.77 -12.97
CA THR A 245 -6.89 8.51 -11.72
C THR A 245 -5.65 9.32 -11.32
N VAL A 246 -5.84 10.42 -10.60
CA VAL A 246 -4.77 11.19 -9.94
C VAL A 246 -4.13 10.39 -8.79
N ALA A 247 -4.84 9.41 -8.25
CA ALA A 247 -4.37 8.51 -7.19
C ALA A 247 -3.46 7.41 -7.76
N ASP A 248 -2.26 7.77 -8.20
CA ASP A 248 -1.33 6.91 -8.94
C ASP A 248 -0.93 5.61 -8.20
N GLY A 249 -1.01 5.59 -6.89
CA GLY A 249 -0.76 4.41 -6.05
C GLY A 249 -1.88 3.37 -6.03
N LEU A 250 -3.06 3.67 -6.64
CA LEU A 250 -4.26 2.84 -6.58
C LEU A 250 -4.66 2.23 -7.94
N LYS A 251 -3.79 2.26 -8.94
CA LYS A 251 -4.04 1.79 -10.33
C LYS A 251 -3.76 0.31 -10.57
N VAL A 252 -3.88 -0.52 -9.56
CA VAL A 252 -3.53 -1.94 -9.66
C VAL A 252 -4.64 -2.80 -9.04
N PRO A 253 -5.07 -3.88 -9.71
CA PRO A 253 -6.18 -4.70 -9.25
C PRO A 253 -5.82 -5.54 -8.03
N LEU A 254 -6.84 -6.01 -7.34
CA LEU A 254 -6.73 -7.04 -6.30
C LEU A 254 -6.13 -8.33 -6.85
N LYS A 255 -5.50 -9.10 -5.96
CA LYS A 255 -5.04 -10.47 -6.21
C LYS A 255 -5.56 -11.41 -5.12
N GLU A 256 -5.29 -12.68 -5.26
CA GLU A 256 -5.91 -13.77 -4.48
C GLU A 256 -5.79 -13.54 -2.97
N ASN A 257 -4.58 -13.24 -2.46
CA ASN A 257 -4.37 -13.05 -1.03
C ASN A 257 -5.07 -11.79 -0.52
N THR A 258 -5.00 -10.67 -1.26
CA THR A 258 -5.67 -9.43 -0.85
C THR A 258 -7.18 -9.53 -0.99
N TRP A 259 -7.68 -10.22 -2.02
CA TRP A 259 -9.11 -10.51 -2.18
C TRP A 259 -9.68 -11.29 -1.00
N HIS A 260 -8.93 -12.29 -0.50
CA HIS A 260 -9.36 -13.04 0.68
C HIS A 260 -9.71 -12.11 1.86
N PHE A 261 -8.85 -11.17 2.19
CA PHE A 261 -9.10 -10.26 3.31
C PHE A 261 -10.22 -9.26 3.00
N VAL A 262 -10.23 -8.71 1.80
CA VAL A 262 -11.24 -7.72 1.38
C VAL A 262 -12.63 -8.33 1.38
N SER A 263 -12.81 -9.50 0.77
CA SER A 263 -14.13 -10.14 0.64
C SER A 263 -14.70 -10.64 1.97
N ASN A 264 -13.85 -10.94 2.96
CA ASN A 264 -14.30 -11.51 4.24
C ASN A 264 -14.41 -10.48 5.37
N HIS A 265 -13.70 -9.34 5.29
CA HIS A 265 -13.58 -8.43 6.44
C HIS A 265 -13.90 -6.97 6.16
N VAL A 266 -13.93 -6.53 4.89
CA VAL A 266 -14.32 -5.16 4.56
C VAL A 266 -15.83 -5.01 4.69
N THR A 267 -16.28 -4.00 5.42
CA THR A 267 -17.72 -3.68 5.61
C THR A 267 -18.33 -3.14 4.33
N ASP A 268 -17.67 -2.18 3.67
CA ASP A 268 -18.03 -1.66 2.34
C ASP A 268 -16.84 -0.95 1.70
N ILE A 269 -16.88 -0.81 0.36
CA ILE A 269 -15.94 -0.01 -0.42
C ILE A 269 -16.67 1.24 -0.89
N LEU A 270 -16.14 2.41 -0.52
CA LEU A 270 -16.70 3.72 -0.87
C LEU A 270 -15.87 4.37 -1.98
N THR A 271 -16.53 5.04 -2.92
CA THR A 271 -15.83 5.68 -4.05
C THR A 271 -15.92 7.18 -4.01
N ALA A 272 -14.88 7.85 -4.54
CA ALA A 272 -14.83 9.30 -4.72
C ALA A 272 -14.34 9.67 -6.12
N SER A 273 -14.88 10.77 -6.66
CA SER A 273 -14.45 11.33 -7.92
C SER A 273 -13.07 12.00 -7.82
N GLU A 274 -12.40 12.19 -8.95
CA GLU A 274 -11.10 12.85 -9.03
C GLU A 274 -11.12 14.26 -8.39
N GLN A 275 -12.20 15.03 -8.60
CA GLN A 275 -12.33 16.35 -8.01
C GLN A 275 -12.48 16.30 -6.48
N GLU A 276 -13.29 15.38 -5.97
CA GLU A 276 -13.45 15.18 -4.51
C GLU A 276 -12.11 14.77 -3.86
N ILE A 277 -11.31 13.93 -4.53
CA ILE A 277 -9.96 13.55 -4.07
C ILE A 277 -9.02 14.76 -4.01
N ILE A 278 -9.01 15.58 -5.08
CA ILE A 278 -8.19 16.79 -5.14
C ILE A 278 -8.59 17.79 -4.05
N ASP A 279 -9.88 17.97 -3.83
CA ASP A 279 -10.39 18.92 -2.83
C ASP A 279 -10.12 18.44 -1.40
N ALA A 280 -10.25 17.13 -1.14
CA ALA A 280 -9.85 16.53 0.13
C ALA A 280 -8.35 16.67 0.40
N MET A 281 -7.51 16.49 -0.63
CA MET A 281 -6.06 16.69 -0.52
C MET A 281 -5.72 18.15 -0.15
N LYS A 282 -6.31 19.13 -0.87
CA LYS A 282 -6.15 20.57 -0.56
C LYS A 282 -6.59 20.88 0.86
N LEU A 283 -7.71 20.30 1.29
CA LEU A 283 -8.28 20.53 2.61
C LEU A 283 -7.34 20.07 3.72
N ILE A 284 -6.75 18.87 3.61
CA ILE A 284 -5.76 18.38 4.57
C ILE A 284 -4.52 19.27 4.57
N TRP A 285 -3.97 19.62 3.41
CA TRP A 285 -2.81 20.51 3.35
C TRP A 285 -3.09 21.86 4.01
N ALA A 286 -4.28 22.43 3.73
CA ALA A 286 -4.67 23.72 4.27
C ALA A 286 -5.00 23.69 5.77
N ARG A 287 -5.60 22.64 6.31
CA ARG A 287 -6.09 22.57 7.69
C ARG A 287 -5.14 21.87 8.64
N MET A 288 -4.48 20.78 8.19
CA MET A 288 -3.57 20.03 9.04
C MET A 288 -2.10 20.40 8.83
N LYS A 289 -1.76 21.14 7.75
CA LYS A 289 -0.40 21.58 7.41
C LYS A 289 0.57 20.42 7.16
N ILE A 290 0.03 19.30 6.63
CA ILE A 290 0.82 18.13 6.28
C ILE A 290 0.75 17.87 4.79
N VAL A 291 1.87 17.39 4.23
CA VAL A 291 1.94 16.98 2.82
C VAL A 291 1.51 15.54 2.71
N MET A 292 0.57 15.27 1.79
CA MET A 292 0.14 13.92 1.45
C MET A 292 -0.06 13.80 -0.06
N GLU A 293 0.03 12.59 -0.58
CA GLU A 293 -0.22 12.27 -1.98
C GLU A 293 -1.71 12.06 -2.27
N PRO A 294 -2.18 12.19 -3.55
CA PRO A 294 -3.59 12.01 -3.90
C PRO A 294 -4.18 10.67 -3.44
N SER A 295 -3.42 9.58 -3.56
CA SER A 295 -3.84 8.24 -3.11
C SER A 295 -4.26 8.20 -1.63
N SER A 296 -3.64 9.02 -0.79
CA SER A 296 -4.00 9.14 0.63
C SER A 296 -5.27 9.93 0.87
N ALA A 297 -5.61 10.87 -0.03
CA ALA A 297 -6.75 11.77 0.12
C ALA A 297 -8.09 11.08 -0.11
N VAL A 298 -8.09 9.93 -0.80
CA VAL A 298 -9.30 9.19 -1.16
C VAL A 298 -10.14 8.84 0.08
N SER A 299 -9.50 8.45 1.20
CA SER A 299 -10.21 8.16 2.45
C SER A 299 -11.00 9.35 2.98
N LEU A 300 -10.41 10.55 3.01
CA LEU A 300 -11.16 11.74 3.46
C LEU A 300 -12.23 12.14 2.44
N ALA A 301 -11.95 12.02 1.14
CA ALA A 301 -12.93 12.32 0.09
C ALA A 301 -14.19 11.47 0.25
N THR A 302 -14.04 10.17 0.49
CA THR A 302 -15.18 9.27 0.69
C THR A 302 -15.93 9.54 1.99
N ILE A 303 -15.24 9.93 3.08
CA ILE A 303 -15.89 10.34 4.34
C ILE A 303 -16.76 11.59 4.10
N LEU A 304 -16.22 12.60 3.42
CA LEU A 304 -16.95 13.84 3.11
C LEU A 304 -18.17 13.60 2.22
N LYS A 305 -18.06 12.67 1.29
CA LYS A 305 -19.15 12.27 0.39
C LYS A 305 -20.26 11.47 1.08
N ASN A 306 -19.92 10.72 2.12
CA ASN A 306 -20.83 9.81 2.82
C ASN A 306 -20.95 10.17 4.32
N PRO A 307 -21.35 11.39 4.68
CA PRO A 307 -21.34 11.87 6.07
C PRO A 307 -22.24 11.03 6.99
N ASP A 308 -23.34 10.47 6.50
CA ASP A 308 -24.26 9.69 7.31
C ASP A 308 -23.67 8.34 7.76
N VAL A 309 -22.69 7.80 7.05
CA VAL A 309 -21.97 6.56 7.43
C VAL A 309 -21.08 6.81 8.65
N PHE A 310 -20.50 8.02 8.76
CA PHE A 310 -19.46 8.30 9.74
C PHE A 310 -19.91 9.23 10.89
N ARG A 311 -21.04 9.92 10.76
CA ARG A 311 -21.55 10.88 11.76
C ARG A 311 -21.65 10.26 13.14
N GLY A 312 -21.05 10.95 14.13
CA GLY A 312 -21.02 10.54 15.53
C GLY A 312 -20.06 9.40 15.85
N ARG A 313 -19.30 8.92 14.85
CA ARG A 313 -18.32 7.82 15.02
C ARG A 313 -16.91 8.33 15.28
N ARG A 314 -16.12 7.50 15.92
CA ARG A 314 -14.66 7.63 16.08
C ARG A 314 -13.99 6.82 14.97
N VAL A 315 -13.35 7.51 14.03
CA VAL A 315 -12.87 6.92 12.77
C VAL A 315 -11.36 7.00 12.67
N GLY A 316 -10.69 5.85 12.57
CA GLY A 316 -9.28 5.76 12.22
C GLY A 316 -9.09 5.93 10.71
N VAL A 317 -8.34 6.95 10.28
CA VAL A 317 -8.12 7.28 8.87
C VAL A 317 -6.66 7.08 8.52
N ILE A 318 -6.34 6.16 7.61
CA ILE A 318 -4.96 5.91 7.21
C ILE A 318 -4.54 6.89 6.11
N ILE A 319 -3.59 7.77 6.42
CA ILE A 319 -2.86 8.58 5.43
C ILE A 319 -1.66 7.77 4.95
N THR A 320 -1.76 7.20 3.76
CA THR A 320 -0.85 6.16 3.28
C THR A 320 0.53 6.65 2.86
N GLY A 321 0.65 7.91 2.42
CA GLY A 321 1.94 8.47 1.99
C GLY A 321 1.89 9.93 1.62
N GLY A 322 3.07 10.51 1.42
CA GLY A 322 3.26 11.92 1.05
C GLY A 322 4.19 12.13 -0.15
N ASN A 323 4.49 11.09 -0.92
CA ASN A 323 5.41 11.16 -2.06
C ASN A 323 4.74 11.80 -3.29
N VAL A 324 4.61 13.11 -3.28
CA VAL A 324 4.02 13.91 -4.34
C VAL A 324 5.07 14.77 -5.04
N ASP A 325 4.93 14.96 -6.34
CA ASP A 325 5.73 15.92 -7.11
C ASP A 325 5.18 17.34 -6.89
N LEU A 326 5.92 18.15 -6.14
CA LEU A 326 5.52 19.53 -5.83
C LEU A 326 5.46 20.44 -7.04
N ALA A 327 6.14 20.10 -8.15
CA ALA A 327 6.08 20.84 -9.40
C ALA A 327 4.87 20.46 -10.28
N ARG A 328 4.15 19.38 -9.91
CA ARG A 328 3.03 18.82 -10.70
C ARG A 328 1.85 18.44 -9.82
N LEU A 329 1.44 19.35 -8.94
CA LEU A 329 0.29 19.11 -8.09
C LEU A 329 -1.01 19.01 -8.92
N PRO A 330 -1.97 18.14 -8.54
CA PRO A 330 -3.19 17.89 -9.33
C PRO A 330 -4.01 19.15 -9.65
N TRP A 331 -3.95 20.16 -8.79
CA TRP A 331 -4.66 21.45 -9.00
C TRP A 331 -3.86 22.49 -9.80
N MET A 332 -2.68 22.15 -10.29
CA MET A 332 -1.85 23.00 -11.15
C MET A 332 -1.93 22.58 -12.63
N GLN A 333 -2.70 21.53 -12.91
CA GLN A 333 -2.88 20.96 -14.24
C GLN A 333 -4.14 21.48 -14.92
#